data_bcf50df5ada524a04ba47ba9bfc73ca4
#
_entry.id   bcf50df5ada524a04ba47ba9bfc73ca4
#
_cell.length_a   1.000
_cell.length_b   1.000
_cell.length_c   1.000
_cell.angle_alpha   90.00
_cell.angle_beta   90.00
_cell.angle_gamma   90.00
#
_symmetry.space_group_name_H-M   'P 1'
#
loop_
_entity.id
_entity.type
_entity.pdbx_description
1 polymer ?
#
loop_
_entity_poly.entity_id
_entity_poly.type
_entity_poly.pdbx_seq_one_letter_code
_entity_poly.pdbx_strand_id
1 'polypeptide(L)'
;AVQIVLDLIKETRGNLYNWSEGQIDSQHIRQSAKTAKMFQSLGEQQKDNDILVVPCQFGLRHRGRSVRRAIEVMGANEFGLDAFSIGIMLLTHPEHLQHYDDLWIDCAGDEFSDDGYGRFGRAPWFGVLGGRVEFDADSVGDAHGHYGSASGFASQ
;
A
#
# COMPACT_ATOMS: atom_id res chain seq x y z
N ALA A 1 11.99 5.67 -1.78
CA ALA A 1 10.99 5.92 -0.73
C ALA A 1 10.53 4.62 -0.08
N VAL A 2 9.98 3.63 -0.82
CA VAL A 2 9.45 2.36 -0.25
C VAL A 2 10.51 1.61 0.57
N GLN A 3 11.74 1.42 0.05
CA GLN A 3 12.80 0.73 0.78
C GLN A 3 13.09 1.38 2.14
N ILE A 4 13.13 2.71 2.22
CA ILE A 4 13.36 3.44 3.48
C ILE A 4 12.28 3.10 4.51
N VAL A 5 11.03 3.07 4.10
CA VAL A 5 9.90 2.73 4.99
C VAL A 5 9.98 1.27 5.45
N LEU A 6 10.34 0.33 4.57
CA LEU A 6 10.53 -1.07 4.94
C LEU A 6 11.67 -1.23 5.97
N ASP A 7 12.77 -0.50 5.78
CA ASP A 7 13.90 -0.49 6.72
C ASP A 7 13.48 0.06 8.09
N LEU A 8 12.72 1.16 8.12
CA LEU A 8 12.19 1.74 9.35
C LEU A 8 11.20 0.81 10.07
N ILE A 9 10.32 0.12 9.34
CA ILE A 9 9.42 -0.89 9.94
C ILE A 9 10.24 -2.02 10.55
N LYS A 10 11.26 -2.50 9.85
CA LYS A 10 12.17 -3.54 10.35
C LYS A 10 12.89 -3.10 11.63
N GLU A 11 13.38 -1.87 11.66
CA GLU A 11 14.05 -1.30 12.83
C GLU A 11 13.12 -1.14 14.03
N THR A 12 11.93 -0.56 13.82
CA THR A 12 10.99 -0.23 14.89
C THR A 12 10.21 -1.41 15.43
N ARG A 13 9.83 -2.37 14.57
CA ARG A 13 9.09 -3.58 14.96
C ARG A 13 9.99 -4.79 15.20
N GLY A 14 11.31 -4.65 14.97
CA GLY A 14 12.31 -5.69 15.21
C GLY A 14 12.28 -6.84 14.21
N ASN A 15 11.32 -6.87 13.28
CA ASN A 15 11.19 -8.01 12.37
C ASN A 15 10.29 -7.67 11.15
N LEU A 16 10.91 -7.58 9.98
CA LEU A 16 10.21 -7.49 8.69
C LEU A 16 10.88 -8.45 7.72
N TYR A 17 10.11 -9.21 6.98
CA TYR A 17 10.59 -10.02 5.87
C TYR A 17 10.07 -9.46 4.54
N ASN A 18 11.00 -9.14 3.65
CA ASN A 18 10.70 -8.63 2.32
C ASN A 18 10.95 -9.74 1.27
N TRP A 19 9.87 -10.33 0.75
CA TRP A 19 9.94 -11.33 -0.32
C TRP A 19 10.38 -10.75 -1.66
N SER A 20 10.23 -9.43 -1.83
CA SER A 20 10.63 -8.68 -3.02
C SER A 20 11.98 -7.96 -2.82
N GLU A 21 12.87 -8.53 -1.98
CA GLU A 21 14.20 -7.95 -1.74
C GLU A 21 14.98 -7.85 -3.06
N GLY A 22 15.57 -6.68 -3.31
CA GLY A 22 16.27 -6.38 -4.57
C GLY A 22 15.36 -5.99 -5.73
N GLN A 23 14.04 -5.94 -5.53
CA GLN A 23 13.03 -5.54 -6.53
C GLN A 23 12.28 -4.25 -6.13
N ILE A 24 12.83 -3.46 -5.21
CA ILE A 24 12.22 -2.20 -4.78
C ILE A 24 12.86 -1.03 -5.56
N ASP A 25 12.69 -1.04 -6.85
CA ASP A 25 13.20 -0.04 -7.78
C ASP A 25 12.13 0.33 -8.83
N SER A 26 12.43 1.29 -9.70
CA SER A 26 11.50 1.80 -10.70
C SER A 26 11.18 0.81 -11.84
N GLN A 27 11.91 -0.30 -11.97
CA GLN A 27 11.63 -1.36 -12.94
C GLN A 27 10.56 -2.32 -12.41
N HIS A 28 10.49 -2.49 -11.09
CA HIS A 28 9.62 -3.46 -10.45
C HIS A 28 8.40 -2.83 -9.77
N ILE A 29 8.54 -1.65 -9.15
CA ILE A 29 7.43 -1.00 -8.44
C ILE A 29 7.25 0.44 -8.92
N ARG A 30 6.00 0.81 -9.16
CA ARG A 30 5.63 2.18 -9.50
C ARG A 30 4.27 2.54 -8.93
N GLN A 31 4.10 3.81 -8.63
CA GLN A 31 2.80 4.35 -8.25
C GLN A 31 1.84 4.35 -9.44
N SER A 32 0.60 3.93 -9.23
CA SER A 32 -0.43 3.98 -10.27
C SER A 32 -0.72 5.42 -10.71
N ALA A 33 -1.09 5.61 -11.98
CA ALA A 33 -1.35 6.94 -12.52
C ALA A 33 -2.45 7.70 -11.75
N LYS A 34 -3.50 7.00 -11.30
CA LYS A 34 -4.58 7.60 -10.48
C LYS A 34 -4.04 8.09 -9.14
N THR A 35 -3.30 7.26 -8.44
CA THR A 35 -2.72 7.58 -7.13
C THR A 35 -1.74 8.74 -7.22
N ALA A 36 -0.84 8.72 -8.20
CA ALA A 36 0.10 9.83 -8.45
C ALA A 36 -0.61 11.16 -8.68
N LYS A 37 -1.66 11.17 -9.52
CA LYS A 37 -2.46 12.36 -9.79
C LYS A 37 -3.18 12.87 -8.54
N MET A 38 -3.71 11.97 -7.72
CA MET A 38 -4.42 12.35 -6.49
C MET A 38 -3.47 12.96 -5.46
N PHE A 39 -2.29 12.38 -5.26
CA PHE A 39 -1.28 12.96 -4.38
C PHE A 39 -0.75 14.29 -4.88
N GLN A 40 -0.55 14.43 -6.19
CA GLN A 40 -0.17 15.73 -6.77
C GLN A 40 -1.23 16.79 -6.47
N SER A 41 -2.51 16.49 -6.71
CA SER A 41 -3.62 17.42 -6.45
C SER A 41 -3.72 17.79 -4.96
N LEU A 42 -3.58 16.82 -4.06
CA LEU A 42 -3.56 17.05 -2.61
C LEU A 42 -2.36 17.92 -2.19
N GLY A 43 -1.19 17.68 -2.77
CA GLY A 43 0.01 18.48 -2.52
C GLY A 43 -0.16 19.93 -2.97
N GLU A 44 -0.80 20.17 -4.12
CA GLU A 44 -1.13 21.52 -4.61
C GLU A 44 -2.12 22.24 -3.69
N GLN A 45 -3.14 21.53 -3.19
CA GLN A 45 -4.13 22.08 -2.25
C GLN A 45 -3.52 22.41 -0.88
N GLN A 46 -2.48 21.70 -0.47
CA GLN A 46 -1.82 21.81 0.83
C GLN A 46 -0.38 22.36 0.71
N LYS A 47 -0.08 23.09 -0.36
CA LYS A 47 1.28 23.57 -0.70
C LYS A 47 1.98 24.42 0.38
N ASP A 48 1.21 24.98 1.30
CA ASP A 48 1.74 25.82 2.39
C ASP A 48 2.03 24.99 3.67
N ASN A 49 1.85 23.66 3.60
CA ASN A 49 2.13 22.74 4.70
C ASN A 49 3.34 21.86 4.38
N ASP A 50 4.19 21.63 5.37
CA ASP A 50 5.36 20.73 5.25
C ASP A 50 4.95 19.25 5.26
N ILE A 51 3.73 18.94 5.74
CA ILE A 51 3.19 17.59 5.88
C ILE A 51 1.86 17.51 5.15
N LEU A 52 1.71 16.48 4.30
CA LEU A 52 0.47 16.17 3.63
C LEU A 52 -0.49 15.42 4.57
N VAL A 53 -1.67 15.97 4.78
CA VAL A 53 -2.74 15.33 5.56
C VAL A 53 -3.77 14.72 4.62
N VAL A 54 -3.98 13.41 4.75
CA VAL A 54 -4.91 12.64 3.89
C VAL A 54 -5.82 11.78 4.75
N PRO A 55 -7.15 11.95 4.66
CA PRO A 55 -8.07 10.98 5.24
C PRO A 55 -7.88 9.62 4.57
N CYS A 56 -7.70 8.55 5.35
CA CYS A 56 -7.44 7.23 4.81
C CYS A 56 -8.00 6.10 5.69
N GLN A 57 -8.01 4.88 5.15
CA GLN A 57 -8.40 3.66 5.84
C GLN A 57 -7.48 2.49 5.46
N PHE A 58 -7.30 1.55 6.39
CA PHE A 58 -6.35 0.43 6.31
C PHE A 58 -6.83 -0.79 5.50
N GLY A 59 -7.92 -0.69 4.74
CA GLY A 59 -8.37 -1.78 3.88
C GLY A 59 -9.73 -2.38 4.24
N LEU A 60 -10.29 -2.11 5.43
CA LEU A 60 -11.54 -2.72 5.89
C LEU A 60 -12.71 -2.47 4.92
N ARG A 61 -12.78 -1.29 4.32
CA ARG A 61 -13.79 -0.92 3.32
C ARG A 61 -13.80 -1.85 2.10
N HIS A 62 -12.65 -2.37 1.73
CA HIS A 62 -12.46 -3.22 0.55
C HIS A 62 -12.08 -4.66 0.91
N ARG A 63 -12.33 -5.07 2.15
CA ARG A 63 -12.02 -6.43 2.61
C ARG A 63 -12.65 -7.49 1.72
N GLY A 64 -11.86 -8.51 1.38
CA GLY A 64 -12.30 -9.66 0.57
C GLY A 64 -12.42 -9.37 -0.93
N ARG A 65 -12.06 -8.17 -1.38
CA ARG A 65 -11.99 -7.84 -2.81
C ARG A 65 -10.56 -8.03 -3.32
N SER A 66 -10.43 -8.45 -4.58
CA SER A 66 -9.16 -8.31 -5.27
C SER A 66 -8.82 -6.82 -5.45
N VAL A 67 -7.53 -6.50 -5.60
CA VAL A 67 -7.07 -5.12 -5.84
C VAL A 67 -7.78 -4.51 -7.06
N ARG A 68 -7.90 -5.29 -8.15
CA ARG A 68 -8.64 -4.86 -9.35
C ARG A 68 -10.07 -4.47 -9.02
N ARG A 69 -10.80 -5.32 -8.28
CA ARG A 69 -12.20 -5.05 -7.92
C ARG A 69 -12.32 -3.87 -6.94
N ALA A 70 -11.38 -3.73 -6.01
CA ALA A 70 -11.35 -2.58 -5.12
C ALA A 70 -11.22 -1.26 -5.90
N ILE A 71 -10.27 -1.18 -6.85
CA ILE A 71 -10.07 0.00 -7.69
C ILE A 71 -11.32 0.32 -8.54
N GLU A 72 -11.99 -0.69 -9.09
CA GLU A 72 -13.21 -0.51 -9.88
C GLU A 72 -14.38 0.11 -9.09
N VAL A 73 -14.47 -0.18 -7.79
CA VAL A 73 -15.56 0.32 -6.93
C VAL A 73 -15.21 1.57 -6.14
N MET A 74 -13.96 2.02 -6.17
CA MET A 74 -13.54 3.28 -5.58
C MET A 74 -14.21 4.45 -6.28
N GLY A 75 -14.83 5.35 -5.52
CA GLY A 75 -15.45 6.57 -6.03
C GLY A 75 -14.43 7.54 -6.66
N ALA A 76 -14.94 8.63 -7.20
CA ALA A 76 -14.12 9.62 -7.91
C ALA A 76 -13.06 10.27 -7.02
N ASN A 77 -13.37 10.48 -5.72
CA ASN A 77 -12.48 11.06 -4.73
C ASN A 77 -11.72 10.03 -3.88
N GLU A 78 -11.95 8.72 -4.13
CA GLU A 78 -11.24 7.64 -3.45
C GLU A 78 -10.14 7.07 -4.36
N PHE A 79 -8.98 6.78 -3.79
CA PHE A 79 -7.84 6.21 -4.52
C PHE A 79 -7.08 5.22 -3.66
N GLY A 80 -6.46 4.23 -4.31
CA GLY A 80 -5.61 3.26 -3.61
C GLY A 80 -4.37 3.93 -3.03
N LEU A 81 -3.98 3.53 -1.82
CA LEU A 81 -2.74 3.98 -1.21
C LEU A 81 -1.57 3.10 -1.69
N ASP A 82 -0.42 3.75 -1.84
CA ASP A 82 0.84 3.10 -2.19
C ASP A 82 1.55 2.49 -0.97
N ALA A 83 2.54 1.64 -1.21
CA ALA A 83 3.31 0.97 -0.16
C ALA A 83 4.05 1.95 0.75
N PHE A 84 4.49 3.10 0.22
CA PHE A 84 5.13 4.14 1.02
C PHE A 84 4.15 4.73 2.04
N SER A 85 2.98 5.15 1.60
CA SER A 85 1.95 5.74 2.47
C SER A 85 1.46 4.75 3.52
N ILE A 86 1.20 3.49 3.12
CA ILE A 86 0.79 2.44 4.05
C ILE A 86 1.89 2.14 5.06
N GLY A 87 3.14 2.11 4.63
CA GLY A 87 4.27 1.94 5.54
C GLY A 87 4.38 3.06 6.59
N ILE A 88 4.15 4.32 6.20
CA ILE A 88 4.06 5.45 7.14
C ILE A 88 2.88 5.26 8.12
N MET A 89 1.72 4.82 7.61
CA MET A 89 0.56 4.52 8.47
C MET A 89 0.90 3.42 9.50
N LEU A 90 1.62 2.38 9.11
CA LEU A 90 2.03 1.29 10.01
C LEU A 90 3.07 1.74 11.05
N LEU A 91 3.92 2.70 10.72
CA LEU A 91 4.87 3.31 11.66
C LEU A 91 4.17 4.21 12.68
N THR A 92 3.16 4.96 12.26
CA THR A 92 2.42 5.91 13.10
C THR A 92 1.27 5.25 13.85
N HIS A 93 0.82 4.07 13.42
CA HIS A 93 -0.25 3.26 14.02
C HIS A 93 0.24 1.83 14.29
N PRO A 94 1.14 1.65 15.28
CA PRO A 94 1.77 0.35 15.55
C PRO A 94 0.80 -0.73 16.05
N GLU A 95 -0.43 -0.37 16.41
CA GLU A 95 -1.51 -1.28 16.78
C GLU A 95 -2.05 -2.10 15.59
N HIS A 96 -1.80 -1.68 14.34
CA HIS A 96 -2.17 -2.43 13.15
C HIS A 96 -1.10 -3.46 12.76
N LEU A 97 -1.54 -4.57 12.17
CA LEU A 97 -0.69 -5.69 11.73
C LEU A 97 0.23 -6.23 12.84
N GLN A 98 -0.35 -6.63 13.95
CA GLN A 98 0.38 -7.28 15.05
C GLN A 98 0.23 -8.81 15.04
N HIS A 99 -0.91 -9.32 14.52
CA HIS A 99 -1.27 -10.72 14.55
C HIS A 99 -1.63 -11.23 13.16
N TYR A 100 -1.51 -12.55 12.95
CA TYR A 100 -1.89 -13.21 11.70
C TYR A 100 -3.37 -12.96 11.31
N ASP A 101 -4.25 -12.89 12.30
CA ASP A 101 -5.70 -12.68 12.09
C ASP A 101 -6.06 -11.21 11.81
N ASP A 102 -5.11 -10.30 11.91
CA ASP A 102 -5.33 -8.91 11.52
C ASP A 102 -5.55 -8.80 10.02
N LEU A 103 -6.28 -7.79 9.59
CA LEU A 103 -6.52 -7.54 8.17
C LEU A 103 -5.20 -7.22 7.47
N TRP A 104 -4.83 -8.02 6.48
CA TRP A 104 -3.68 -7.76 5.63
C TRP A 104 -4.03 -6.65 4.64
N ILE A 105 -3.05 -5.85 4.25
CA ILE A 105 -3.27 -4.56 3.60
C ILE A 105 -2.68 -4.58 2.20
N ASP A 106 -3.54 -4.56 1.17
CA ASP A 106 -3.13 -4.40 -0.22
C ASP A 106 -2.78 -2.93 -0.51
N CYS A 107 -1.63 -2.73 -1.17
CA CYS A 107 -1.16 -1.42 -1.65
C CYS A 107 -1.75 -1.14 -3.04
N ALA A 108 -3.06 -0.87 -3.09
CA ALA A 108 -3.80 -0.68 -4.35
C ALA A 108 -3.39 0.59 -5.13
N GLY A 109 -2.53 1.41 -4.57
CA GLY A 109 -1.94 2.58 -5.21
C GLY A 109 -0.66 2.29 -5.98
N ASP A 110 -0.10 1.08 -5.85
CA ASP A 110 1.09 0.64 -6.58
C ASP A 110 0.77 -0.44 -7.60
N GLU A 111 1.63 -0.50 -8.59
CA GLU A 111 1.70 -1.56 -9.59
C GLU A 111 3.07 -2.23 -9.48
N PHE A 112 3.11 -3.56 -9.47
CA PHE A 112 4.33 -4.34 -9.31
C PHE A 112 4.55 -5.31 -10.48
N SER A 113 5.81 -5.45 -10.89
CA SER A 113 6.29 -6.34 -11.95
C SER A 113 7.39 -7.26 -11.42
N ASP A 114 7.13 -8.58 -11.40
CA ASP A 114 8.10 -9.57 -10.92
C ASP A 114 9.37 -9.63 -11.76
N ASP A 115 9.22 -9.45 -13.06
CA ASP A 115 10.30 -9.65 -14.03
C ASP A 115 11.02 -8.36 -14.44
N GLY A 116 10.48 -7.19 -14.03
CA GLY A 116 11.03 -5.89 -14.39
C GLY A 116 10.92 -5.54 -15.89
N TYR A 117 10.20 -6.35 -16.68
CA TYR A 117 10.02 -6.13 -18.14
C TYR A 117 8.71 -5.39 -18.48
N GLY A 118 8.15 -4.65 -17.53
CA GLY A 118 7.00 -3.77 -17.77
C GLY A 118 5.65 -4.45 -17.69
N ARG A 119 5.56 -5.68 -17.19
CA ARG A 119 4.31 -6.40 -16.92
C ARG A 119 3.86 -6.14 -15.50
N PHE A 120 3.12 -5.07 -15.28
CA PHE A 120 2.62 -4.64 -13.97
C PHE A 120 1.25 -5.27 -13.67
N GLY A 121 1.23 -6.57 -13.40
CA GLY A 121 0.02 -7.34 -13.10
C GLY A 121 -0.18 -7.70 -11.63
N ARG A 122 0.67 -7.20 -10.74
CA ARG A 122 0.63 -7.46 -9.30
C ARG A 122 0.53 -6.16 -8.52
N ALA A 123 0.16 -6.27 -7.24
CA ALA A 123 0.18 -5.19 -6.27
C ALA A 123 0.88 -5.65 -5.00
N PRO A 124 1.68 -4.79 -4.35
CA PRO A 124 2.28 -5.13 -3.06
C PRO A 124 1.24 -5.24 -1.96
N TRP A 125 1.60 -5.94 -0.89
CA TRP A 125 0.81 -6.03 0.32
C TRP A 125 1.68 -6.10 1.58
N PHE A 126 1.10 -5.72 2.72
CA PHE A 126 1.64 -5.95 4.05
C PHE A 126 0.79 -6.95 4.81
N GLY A 127 1.42 -7.90 5.50
CA GLY A 127 0.75 -8.90 6.32
C GLY A 127 1.59 -9.26 7.55
N VAL A 128 1.10 -10.22 8.35
CA VAL A 128 1.83 -10.80 9.48
C VAL A 128 1.86 -12.30 9.38
N LEU A 129 3.04 -12.87 9.32
CA LEU A 129 3.24 -14.32 9.32
C LEU A 129 4.37 -14.68 10.31
N GLY A 130 4.13 -15.70 11.14
CA GLY A 130 5.13 -16.14 12.12
C GLY A 130 5.54 -15.03 13.11
N GLY A 131 4.65 -14.09 13.41
CA GLY A 131 4.90 -12.99 14.35
C GLY A 131 5.75 -11.85 13.80
N ARG A 132 5.96 -11.82 12.48
CA ARG A 132 6.71 -10.74 11.81
C ARG A 132 5.88 -10.09 10.72
N VAL A 133 6.14 -8.82 10.45
CA VAL A 133 5.58 -8.13 9.29
C VAL A 133 6.21 -8.68 8.02
N GLU A 134 5.40 -8.95 7.03
CA GLU A 134 5.82 -9.39 5.71
C GLU A 134 5.41 -8.38 4.64
N PHE A 135 6.25 -8.24 3.62
CA PHE A 135 6.00 -7.46 2.43
C PHE A 135 6.25 -8.33 1.21
N ASP A 136 5.24 -8.41 0.34
CA ASP A 136 5.30 -9.17 -0.91
C ASP A 136 4.31 -8.58 -1.92
N ALA A 137 4.16 -9.20 -3.08
CA ALA A 137 3.21 -8.80 -4.11
C ALA A 137 2.45 -9.98 -4.68
N ASP A 138 1.14 -9.80 -4.88
CA ASP A 138 0.24 -10.80 -5.47
C ASP A 138 -0.48 -10.26 -6.72
N SER A 139 -1.05 -11.17 -7.51
CA SER A 139 -1.85 -10.83 -8.67
C SER A 139 -3.01 -9.90 -8.30
N VAL A 140 -3.18 -8.82 -9.05
CA VAL A 140 -4.27 -7.86 -8.83
C VAL A 140 -5.67 -8.46 -9.00
N GLY A 141 -5.77 -9.65 -9.62
CA GLY A 141 -7.02 -10.38 -9.81
C GLY A 141 -7.40 -11.31 -8.67
N ASP A 142 -6.47 -11.61 -7.75
CA ASP A 142 -6.71 -12.56 -6.67
C ASP A 142 -7.41 -11.88 -5.49
N ALA A 143 -8.41 -12.57 -4.94
CA ALA A 143 -9.18 -12.08 -3.79
C ALA A 143 -8.94 -12.98 -2.58
N HIS A 144 -8.59 -12.38 -1.45
CA HIS A 144 -8.36 -13.09 -0.19
C HIS A 144 -9.28 -12.53 0.90
N GLY A 145 -9.98 -13.41 1.62
CA GLY A 145 -11.00 -13.01 2.61
C GLY A 145 -10.47 -12.20 3.81
N HIS A 146 -9.14 -12.25 4.05
CA HIS A 146 -8.47 -11.52 5.13
C HIS A 146 -7.56 -10.39 4.62
N TYR A 147 -7.62 -10.05 3.33
CA TYR A 147 -6.96 -8.89 2.73
C TYR A 147 -7.96 -7.77 2.47
N GLY A 148 -7.47 -6.55 2.42
CA GLY A 148 -8.24 -5.40 1.97
C GLY A 148 -7.36 -4.28 1.46
N SER A 149 -7.81 -3.62 0.40
CA SER A 149 -7.09 -2.51 -0.21
C SER A 149 -7.23 -1.24 0.62
N ALA A 150 -6.10 -0.70 1.10
CA ALA A 150 -6.07 0.60 1.74
C ALA A 150 -6.37 1.71 0.73
N SER A 151 -7.10 2.72 1.17
CA SER A 151 -7.46 3.86 0.33
C SER A 151 -7.38 5.19 1.04
N GLY A 152 -7.08 6.24 0.27
CA GLY A 152 -7.16 7.63 0.67
C GLY A 152 -8.33 8.35 0.01
N PHE A 153 -8.69 9.50 0.57
CA PHE A 153 -9.80 10.33 0.10
C PHE A 153 -9.33 11.76 -0.12
N ALA A 154 -9.56 12.29 -1.33
CA ALA A 154 -9.40 13.70 -1.60
C ALA A 154 -10.66 14.46 -1.19
N SER A 155 -10.51 15.70 -0.70
CA SER A 155 -11.63 16.63 -0.54
C SER A 155 -12.28 16.92 -1.91
N GLN A 156 -13.59 16.98 -1.92
CA GLN A 156 -14.35 17.40 -3.12
C GLN A 156 -14.15 18.88 -3.40
#